data_67031b6377b22d4b86f204af35c3ad69
#
_entry.id   67031b6377b22d4b86f204af35c3ad69
#
_cell.length_a   1.000
_cell.length_b   1.000
_cell.length_c   1.000
_cell.angle_alpha   90.00
_cell.angle_beta   90.00
_cell.angle_gamma   90.00
#
_symmetry.space_group_name_H-M   'P 1'
#
loop_
_entity.id
_entity.type
_entity.pdbx_description
1 polymer ?
#
loop_
_entity_poly.entity_id
_entity_poly.type
_entity_poly.pdbx_seq_one_letter_code
_entity_poly.pdbx_strand_id
1 'polypeptide(L)'
;KRLESSWYSFNITIERIFKHHENALKKIAEYELCKNANIKKNLTYSEDVDIQSDLSNDDEEGILDQFLFGKKENAIPIAKIDKAGMLNHFKKDIKEDKKTLKYILDNVKEFKNKIDTEKSFHSEDTKLQELINIILEKQKTINPKIVIFSAYKDTVQYLFDELGKRNFEHFAMVSGDENKEWHK
;
A
#
# COMPACT_ATOMS: atom_id res chain seq x y z
N LYS A 1 -2.18 -12.10 10.30
CA LYS A 1 -3.37 -12.60 9.55
C LYS A 1 -3.15 -12.65 8.03
N ARG A 2 -2.68 -11.54 7.35
CA ARG A 2 -2.48 -11.58 5.89
C ARG A 2 -1.35 -12.52 5.46
N LEU A 3 -0.24 -12.55 6.18
CA LEU A 3 0.85 -13.51 5.94
C LEU A 3 0.40 -14.96 6.17
N GLU A 4 -0.51 -15.19 7.12
CA GLU A 4 -1.12 -16.50 7.36
C GLU A 4 -2.05 -16.92 6.21
N SER A 5 -2.61 -15.98 5.46
CA SER A 5 -3.42 -16.25 4.28
C SER A 5 -2.55 -16.58 3.07
N SER A 6 -1.72 -15.65 2.63
CA SER A 6 -0.72 -15.86 1.58
C SER A 6 0.39 -14.82 1.68
N TRP A 7 1.62 -15.21 1.29
CA TRP A 7 2.76 -14.29 1.15
C TRP A 7 2.45 -13.17 0.15
N TYR A 8 1.70 -13.47 -0.92
CA TYR A 8 1.32 -12.54 -1.97
C TYR A 8 0.42 -11.42 -1.42
N SER A 9 -0.65 -11.77 -0.69
CA SER A 9 -1.53 -10.79 -0.04
C SER A 9 -0.78 -9.93 0.99
N PHE A 10 0.19 -10.52 1.69
CA PHE A 10 1.08 -9.79 2.58
C PHE A 10 1.95 -8.79 1.82
N ASN A 11 2.61 -9.22 0.74
CA ASN A 11 3.44 -8.37 -0.10
C ASN A 11 2.67 -7.13 -0.60
N ILE A 12 1.50 -7.32 -1.21
CA ILE A 12 0.65 -6.22 -1.69
C ILE A 12 0.34 -5.24 -0.56
N THR A 13 0.07 -5.76 0.64
CA THR A 13 -0.23 -4.90 1.79
C THR A 13 0.97 -4.05 2.19
N ILE A 14 2.16 -4.65 2.28
CA ILE A 14 3.40 -3.94 2.63
C ILE A 14 3.75 -2.91 1.56
N GLU A 15 3.61 -3.24 0.26
CA GLU A 15 3.81 -2.29 -0.84
C GLU A 15 2.87 -1.08 -0.74
N ARG A 16 1.58 -1.30 -0.42
CA ARG A 16 0.62 -0.21 -0.22
C ARG A 16 1.01 0.68 0.96
N ILE A 17 1.39 0.08 2.09
CA ILE A 17 1.82 0.83 3.28
C ILE A 17 3.10 1.62 2.96
N PHE A 18 4.09 1.02 2.32
CA PHE A 18 5.31 1.69 1.89
C PHE A 18 5.03 2.91 1.01
N LYS A 19 4.16 2.75 0.01
CA LYS A 19 3.74 3.85 -0.87
C LYS A 19 3.00 4.97 -0.12
N HIS A 20 2.19 4.61 0.89
CA HIS A 20 1.56 5.61 1.75
C HIS A 20 2.59 6.44 2.53
N HIS A 21 3.65 5.81 3.06
CA HIS A 21 4.74 6.51 3.75
C HIS A 21 5.53 7.41 2.79
N GLU A 22 5.78 6.97 1.56
CA GLU A 22 6.40 7.82 0.53
C GLU A 22 5.57 9.06 0.23
N ASN A 23 4.28 8.87 0.00
CA ASN A 23 3.36 9.96 -0.28
C ASN A 23 3.24 10.93 0.91
N ALA A 24 3.26 10.41 2.15
CA ALA A 24 3.24 11.25 3.34
C ALA A 24 4.49 12.12 3.44
N LEU A 25 5.70 11.54 3.24
CA LEU A 25 6.95 12.31 3.24
C LEU A 25 6.99 13.36 2.12
N LYS A 26 6.45 13.03 0.93
CA LYS A 26 6.34 13.98 -0.18
C LYS A 26 5.45 15.17 0.20
N LYS A 27 4.27 14.92 0.74
CA LYS A 27 3.36 15.98 1.21
C LYS A 27 3.97 16.86 2.30
N ILE A 28 4.71 16.26 3.25
CA ILE A 28 5.43 17.04 4.27
C ILE A 28 6.46 17.95 3.62
N ALA A 29 7.24 17.47 2.66
CA ALA A 29 8.25 18.27 1.97
C ALA A 29 7.62 19.42 1.19
N GLU A 30 6.52 19.19 0.48
CA GLU A 30 5.74 20.23 -0.22
C GLU A 30 5.20 21.28 0.75
N TYR A 31 4.65 20.85 1.90
CA TYR A 31 4.19 21.76 2.96
C TYR A 31 5.35 22.62 3.50
N GLU A 32 6.49 22.02 3.83
CA GLU A 32 7.67 22.74 4.32
C GLU A 32 8.19 23.78 3.30
N LEU A 33 8.17 23.44 2.01
CA LEU A 33 8.55 24.36 0.93
C LEU A 33 7.59 25.56 0.83
N CYS A 34 6.28 25.32 0.89
CA CYS A 34 5.26 26.39 0.87
C CYS A 34 5.40 27.29 2.11
N LYS A 35 5.56 26.69 3.29
CA LYS A 35 5.74 27.45 4.54
C LYS A 35 6.98 28.34 4.48
N ASN A 36 8.11 27.83 4.00
CA ASN A 36 9.35 28.60 3.86
C ASN A 36 9.26 29.70 2.80
N ALA A 37 8.52 29.47 1.71
CA ALA A 37 8.28 30.49 0.67
C ALA A 37 7.44 31.65 1.21
N ASN A 38 6.40 31.34 1.99
CA ASN A 38 5.55 32.37 2.61
C ASN A 38 6.32 33.18 3.66
N ILE A 39 7.15 32.53 4.49
CA ILE A 39 8.02 33.24 5.45
C ILE A 39 8.98 34.18 4.70
N LYS A 40 9.59 33.75 3.59
CA LYS A 40 10.48 34.60 2.78
C LYS A 40 9.74 35.79 2.16
N LYS A 41 8.50 35.58 1.67
CA LYS A 41 7.66 36.69 1.17
C LYS A 41 7.41 37.71 2.26
N ASN A 42 6.99 37.28 3.45
CA ASN A 42 6.71 38.17 4.58
C ASN A 42 7.97 38.93 5.04
N LEU A 43 9.15 38.32 5.02
CA LEU A 43 10.41 38.97 5.35
C LEU A 43 10.84 40.01 4.28
N THR A 44 10.59 39.76 3.01
CA THR A 44 10.87 40.71 1.92
C THR A 44 9.89 41.89 1.87
N TYR A 45 8.65 41.70 2.34
CA TYR A 45 7.68 42.78 2.45
C TYR A 45 7.85 43.66 3.70
N SER A 46 8.60 43.22 4.72
CA SER A 46 8.86 43.99 5.93
C SER A 46 10.01 44.98 5.85
N GLU A 47 10.82 44.94 4.78
CA GLU A 47 11.98 45.86 4.60
C GLU A 47 11.71 47.07 3.71
N ASP A 48 10.62 47.10 2.93
CA ASP A 48 10.26 48.26 2.11
C ASP A 48 8.73 48.45 2.10
N VAL A 49 8.33 49.63 2.55
CA VAL A 49 7.06 50.31 2.29
C VAL A 49 5.95 50.17 3.33
N ASP A 50 5.68 51.33 4.01
CA ASP A 50 4.39 51.76 4.55
C ASP A 50 3.28 51.71 3.49
N ILE A 51 2.64 50.56 3.31
CA ILE A 51 1.35 50.44 2.67
C ILE A 51 0.50 49.54 3.54
N GLN A 52 -0.47 50.16 4.24
CA GLN A 52 -1.65 49.46 4.77
C GLN A 52 -2.30 48.68 3.62
N SER A 53 -1.98 47.39 3.50
CA SER A 53 -2.83 46.44 2.81
C SER A 53 -3.31 45.43 3.85
N ASP A 54 -4.58 45.51 4.16
CA ASP A 54 -5.35 44.46 4.82
C ASP A 54 -5.32 43.17 3.99
N LEU A 55 -4.17 42.54 3.92
CA LEU A 55 -4.07 41.14 3.52
C LEU A 55 -4.19 40.33 4.79
N SER A 56 -5.40 39.89 5.04
CA SER A 56 -5.79 39.08 6.18
C SER A 56 -4.91 37.81 6.22
N ASN A 57 -4.35 37.50 7.39
CA ASN A 57 -3.64 36.22 7.67
C ASN A 57 -4.49 34.97 7.35
N ASP A 58 -5.77 35.13 7.07
CA ASP A 58 -6.71 34.07 6.75
C ASP A 58 -6.42 33.39 5.40
N ASP A 59 -5.89 34.11 4.41
CA ASP A 59 -5.57 33.54 3.09
C ASP A 59 -4.34 32.63 3.12
N GLU A 60 -3.38 32.89 4.00
CA GLU A 60 -2.18 32.06 4.15
C GLU A 60 -2.47 30.75 4.89
N GLU A 61 -3.33 30.75 5.90
CA GLU A 61 -3.80 29.55 6.58
C GLU A 61 -4.53 28.63 5.60
N GLY A 62 -5.36 29.15 4.70
CA GLY A 62 -6.09 28.39 3.70
C GLY A 62 -5.20 27.61 2.72
N ILE A 63 -4.03 28.15 2.35
CA ILE A 63 -3.09 27.46 1.44
C ILE A 63 -2.41 26.29 2.14
N LEU A 64 -2.06 26.42 3.41
CA LEU A 64 -1.38 25.35 4.16
C LEU A 64 -2.37 24.24 4.59
N ASP A 65 -3.63 24.54 4.77
CA ASP A 65 -4.67 23.59 5.14
C ASP A 65 -5.04 22.62 4.01
N GLN A 66 -4.64 22.88 2.76
CA GLN A 66 -4.82 21.94 1.65
C GLN A 66 -3.93 20.70 1.77
N PHE A 67 -2.84 20.74 2.56
CA PHE A 67 -1.97 19.60 2.78
C PHE A 67 -2.54 18.68 3.86
N LEU A 68 -3.20 17.59 3.42
CA LEU A 68 -3.94 16.69 4.30
C LEU A 68 -3.34 15.29 4.32
N PHE A 69 -3.36 14.65 5.50
CA PHE A 69 -3.19 13.21 5.66
C PHE A 69 -4.54 12.52 5.81
N GLY A 70 -4.68 11.34 5.21
CA GLY A 70 -5.90 10.53 5.32
C GLY A 70 -6.91 10.76 4.21
N LYS A 71 -8.08 10.17 4.39
CA LYS A 71 -9.24 10.32 3.49
C LYS A 71 -10.10 11.50 3.94
N LYS A 72 -10.90 12.07 3.01
CA LYS A 72 -11.70 13.29 3.21
C LYS A 72 -12.42 13.39 4.57
N GLU A 73 -13.00 12.29 5.04
CA GLU A 73 -13.81 12.29 6.28
C GLU A 73 -12.97 12.35 7.57
N ASN A 74 -11.72 11.87 7.53
CA ASN A 74 -10.80 11.80 8.66
C ASN A 74 -9.45 12.43 8.32
N ALA A 75 -9.44 13.41 7.44
CA ALA A 75 -8.23 14.07 7.01
C ALA A 75 -7.68 14.98 8.11
N ILE A 76 -6.39 14.89 8.37
CA ILE A 76 -5.68 15.72 9.35
C ILE A 76 -4.78 16.68 8.59
N PRO A 77 -4.96 18.01 8.75
CA PRO A 77 -4.06 19.00 8.17
C PRO A 77 -2.64 18.88 8.73
N ILE A 78 -1.64 18.92 7.86
CA ILE A 78 -0.22 18.90 8.26
C ILE A 78 0.09 20.12 9.13
N ALA A 79 -0.51 21.27 8.82
CA ALA A 79 -0.40 22.48 9.61
C ALA A 79 -0.80 22.28 11.08
N LYS A 80 -1.81 21.44 11.37
CA LYS A 80 -2.23 21.13 12.74
C LYS A 80 -1.14 20.36 13.50
N ILE A 81 -0.48 19.42 12.83
CA ILE A 81 0.62 18.63 13.42
C ILE A 81 1.83 19.53 13.66
N ASP A 82 2.11 20.45 12.74
CA ASP A 82 3.22 21.40 12.83
C ASP A 82 2.98 22.43 13.95
N LYS A 83 1.78 23.02 14.06
CA LYS A 83 1.38 23.92 15.16
C LYS A 83 1.52 23.24 16.53
N ALA A 84 1.32 21.92 16.61
CA ALA A 84 1.53 21.13 17.82
C ALA A 84 3.02 20.81 18.10
N GLY A 85 3.95 21.22 17.24
CA GLY A 85 5.39 20.93 17.37
C GLY A 85 5.77 19.47 17.08
N MET A 86 4.86 18.67 16.56
CA MET A 86 5.05 17.22 16.39
C MET A 86 5.53 16.81 14.99
N LEU A 87 5.59 17.75 14.02
CA LEU A 87 5.87 17.41 12.62
C LEU A 87 7.23 16.73 12.43
N ASN A 88 8.26 17.21 13.13
CA ASN A 88 9.61 16.64 13.03
C ASN A 88 9.68 15.21 13.59
N HIS A 89 9.01 14.92 14.71
CA HIS A 89 8.89 13.57 15.26
C HIS A 89 8.16 12.66 14.29
N PHE A 90 7.00 13.07 13.82
CA PHE A 90 6.19 12.32 12.86
C PHE A 90 6.96 12.01 11.57
N LYS A 91 7.70 13.01 11.05
CA LYS A 91 8.56 12.84 9.87
C LYS A 91 9.69 11.82 10.11
N LYS A 92 10.28 11.82 11.33
CA LYS A 92 11.31 10.85 11.72
C LYS A 92 10.74 9.45 11.79
N ASP A 93 9.61 9.27 12.46
CA ASP A 93 8.94 7.98 12.63
C ASP A 93 8.57 7.37 11.28
N ILE A 94 7.97 8.15 10.37
CA ILE A 94 7.66 7.70 9.00
C ILE A 94 8.92 7.26 8.25
N LYS A 95 10.06 7.95 8.43
CA LYS A 95 11.32 7.55 7.79
C LYS A 95 11.86 6.23 8.33
N GLU A 96 11.73 5.99 9.63
CA GLU A 96 12.13 4.75 10.27
C GLU A 96 11.24 3.59 9.84
N ASP A 97 9.94 3.80 9.87
CA ASP A 97 8.96 2.82 9.35
C ASP A 97 9.22 2.48 7.89
N LYS A 98 9.50 3.49 7.06
CA LYS A 98 9.82 3.28 5.65
C LYS A 98 11.06 2.40 5.46
N LYS A 99 12.10 2.54 6.30
CA LYS A 99 13.29 1.67 6.26
C LYS A 99 12.93 0.23 6.60
N THR A 100 12.12 0.03 7.64
CA THR A 100 11.65 -1.29 8.06
C THR A 100 10.78 -1.94 6.98
N LEU A 101 9.85 -1.19 6.41
CA LEU A 101 9.01 -1.66 5.31
C LEU A 101 9.83 -2.04 4.07
N LYS A 102 10.86 -1.25 3.74
CA LYS A 102 11.76 -1.57 2.63
C LYS A 102 12.50 -2.88 2.88
N TYR A 103 13.05 -3.07 4.08
CA TYR A 103 13.70 -4.32 4.46
C TYR A 103 12.78 -5.53 4.31
N ILE A 104 11.52 -5.40 4.75
CA ILE A 104 10.50 -6.46 4.57
C ILE A 104 10.25 -6.74 3.09
N LEU A 105 10.08 -5.69 2.27
CA LEU A 105 9.86 -5.84 0.83
C LEU A 105 11.02 -6.50 0.12
N ASP A 106 12.25 -6.16 0.48
CA ASP A 106 13.45 -6.77 -0.11
C ASP A 106 13.52 -8.29 0.21
N ASN A 107 13.18 -8.70 1.45
CA ASN A 107 13.08 -10.12 1.83
C ASN A 107 11.95 -10.85 1.08
N VAL A 108 10.78 -10.23 0.95
CA VAL A 108 9.66 -10.83 0.20
C VAL A 108 10.00 -10.96 -1.28
N LYS A 109 10.71 -10.00 -1.84
CA LYS A 109 11.19 -10.05 -3.22
C LYS A 109 12.19 -11.19 -3.45
N GLU A 110 13.10 -11.41 -2.50
CA GLU A 110 14.02 -12.55 -2.55
C GLU A 110 13.27 -13.88 -2.52
N PHE A 111 12.28 -14.00 -1.62
CA PHE A 111 11.41 -15.17 -1.55
C PHE A 111 10.66 -15.38 -2.87
N LYS A 112 10.08 -14.33 -3.46
CA LYS A 112 9.43 -14.40 -4.77
C LYS A 112 10.37 -14.89 -5.86
N ASN A 113 11.59 -14.37 -5.92
CA ASN A 113 12.58 -14.80 -6.93
C ASN A 113 12.91 -16.29 -6.80
N LYS A 114 12.96 -16.82 -5.57
CA LYS A 114 13.17 -18.27 -5.35
C LYS A 114 11.99 -19.09 -5.91
N ILE A 115 10.76 -18.65 -5.66
CA ILE A 115 9.55 -19.29 -6.21
C ILE A 115 9.57 -19.28 -7.75
N ASP A 116 9.91 -18.13 -8.36
CA ASP A 116 9.87 -17.96 -9.82
C ASP A 116 11.00 -18.70 -10.55
N THR A 117 12.15 -18.94 -9.89
CA THR A 117 13.29 -19.66 -10.48
C THR A 117 13.17 -21.18 -10.40
N GLU A 118 12.44 -21.70 -9.44
CA GLU A 118 12.17 -23.12 -9.31
C GLU A 118 11.02 -23.55 -10.23
N LYS A 119 11.36 -23.90 -11.48
CA LYS A 119 10.42 -24.53 -12.45
C LYS A 119 9.95 -25.93 -12.02
N SER A 120 10.30 -26.39 -10.83
CA SER A 120 9.89 -27.69 -10.33
C SER A 120 8.53 -27.61 -9.63
N PHE A 121 7.81 -28.72 -9.62
CA PHE A 121 6.52 -28.92 -8.94
C PHE A 121 6.55 -28.61 -7.43
N HIS A 122 7.71 -28.38 -6.86
CA HIS A 122 7.94 -28.04 -5.45
C HIS A 122 8.24 -26.55 -5.33
N SER A 123 7.17 -25.75 -5.31
CA SER A 123 7.23 -24.34 -4.98
C SER A 123 7.59 -24.16 -3.50
N GLU A 124 8.44 -23.19 -3.16
CA GLU A 124 8.68 -22.80 -1.75
C GLU A 124 7.39 -22.30 -1.06
N ASP A 125 6.33 -22.00 -1.81
CA ASP A 125 5.00 -21.76 -1.24
C ASP A 125 4.34 -23.09 -0.86
N THR A 126 4.70 -23.57 0.33
CA THR A 126 4.19 -24.82 0.89
C THR A 126 2.67 -24.86 1.03
N LYS A 127 2.01 -23.71 1.25
CA LYS A 127 0.56 -23.63 1.33
C LYS A 127 -0.10 -23.84 -0.03
N LEU A 128 0.46 -23.22 -1.06
CA LEU A 128 -0.03 -23.42 -2.43
C LEU A 128 0.18 -24.88 -2.84
N GLN A 129 1.34 -25.45 -2.51
CA GLN A 129 1.65 -26.84 -2.85
C GLN A 129 0.66 -27.81 -2.16
N GLU A 130 0.40 -27.61 -0.89
CA GLU A 130 -0.57 -28.44 -0.15
C GLU A 130 -1.99 -28.31 -0.72
N LEU A 131 -2.41 -27.08 -1.08
CA LEU A 131 -3.69 -26.88 -1.74
C LEU A 131 -3.75 -27.63 -3.08
N ILE A 132 -2.70 -27.60 -3.88
CA ILE A 132 -2.63 -28.32 -5.14
C ILE A 132 -2.75 -29.83 -4.92
N ASN A 133 -2.07 -30.37 -3.90
CA ASN A 133 -2.18 -31.79 -3.55
C ASN A 133 -3.61 -32.17 -3.19
N ILE A 134 -4.29 -31.36 -2.38
CA ILE A 134 -5.69 -31.55 -2.00
C ILE A 134 -6.60 -31.53 -3.25
N ILE A 135 -6.36 -30.60 -4.19
CA ILE A 135 -7.15 -30.50 -5.42
C ILE A 135 -6.95 -31.78 -6.25
N LEU A 136 -5.70 -32.21 -6.45
CA LEU A 136 -5.38 -33.39 -7.26
C LEU A 136 -5.95 -34.68 -6.65
N GLU A 137 -5.93 -34.84 -5.34
CA GLU A 137 -6.54 -35.96 -4.64
C GLU A 137 -8.08 -35.92 -4.79
N LYS A 138 -8.67 -34.76 -4.65
CA LYS A 138 -10.12 -34.60 -4.75
C LYS A 138 -10.62 -34.89 -6.17
N GLN A 139 -9.86 -34.57 -7.21
CA GLN A 139 -10.19 -34.89 -8.60
C GLN A 139 -10.31 -36.38 -8.87
N LYS A 140 -9.68 -37.23 -8.06
CA LYS A 140 -9.77 -38.71 -8.18
C LYS A 140 -11.07 -39.25 -7.57
N THR A 141 -11.86 -38.46 -6.89
CA THR A 141 -13.09 -38.89 -6.21
C THR A 141 -14.31 -38.78 -7.12
N ILE A 142 -15.43 -39.44 -6.71
CA ILE A 142 -16.72 -39.40 -7.45
C ILE A 142 -17.26 -37.96 -7.56
N ASN A 143 -17.00 -37.10 -6.58
CA ASN A 143 -17.35 -35.68 -6.62
C ASN A 143 -16.07 -34.82 -6.61
N PRO A 144 -15.55 -34.40 -7.78
CA PRO A 144 -14.31 -33.64 -7.88
C PRO A 144 -14.47 -32.14 -7.58
N LYS A 145 -15.67 -31.67 -7.25
CA LYS A 145 -15.92 -30.26 -7.00
C LYS A 145 -15.29 -29.77 -5.69
N ILE A 146 -14.64 -28.61 -5.75
CA ILE A 146 -14.02 -27.94 -4.60
C ILE A 146 -14.47 -26.49 -4.60
N VAL A 147 -14.75 -25.95 -3.41
CA VAL A 147 -14.97 -24.53 -3.19
C VAL A 147 -13.94 -24.04 -2.17
N ILE A 148 -13.18 -23.01 -2.54
CA ILE A 148 -12.15 -22.42 -1.71
C ILE A 148 -12.59 -21.02 -1.30
N PHE A 149 -12.58 -20.74 -0.01
CA PHE A 149 -12.92 -19.43 0.55
C PHE A 149 -11.68 -18.73 1.09
N SER A 150 -11.57 -17.43 0.81
CA SER A 150 -10.56 -16.56 1.43
C SER A 150 -11.19 -15.23 1.84
N ALA A 151 -10.75 -14.70 2.97
CA ALA A 151 -11.13 -13.37 3.44
C ALA A 151 -10.46 -12.23 2.63
N TYR A 152 -9.47 -12.54 1.81
CA TYR A 152 -8.69 -11.56 1.07
C TYR A 152 -8.79 -11.78 -0.42
N LYS A 153 -9.29 -10.77 -1.15
CA LYS A 153 -9.38 -10.77 -2.61
C LYS A 153 -8.03 -11.05 -3.26
N ASP A 154 -6.97 -10.42 -2.75
CA ASP A 154 -5.60 -10.59 -3.26
C ASP A 154 -5.14 -12.08 -3.21
N THR A 155 -5.57 -12.84 -2.17
CA THR A 155 -5.29 -14.27 -2.08
C THR A 155 -6.07 -15.08 -3.11
N VAL A 156 -7.34 -14.75 -3.33
CA VAL A 156 -8.17 -15.41 -4.34
C VAL A 156 -7.60 -15.20 -5.75
N GLN A 157 -7.19 -13.96 -6.06
CA GLN A 157 -6.55 -13.62 -7.33
C GLN A 157 -5.23 -14.39 -7.50
N TYR A 158 -4.39 -14.44 -6.46
CA TYR A 158 -3.14 -15.20 -6.49
C TYR A 158 -3.38 -16.68 -6.80
N LEU A 159 -4.34 -17.31 -6.12
CA LEU A 159 -4.67 -18.72 -6.38
C LEU A 159 -5.19 -18.94 -7.79
N PHE A 160 -6.05 -18.05 -8.29
CA PHE A 160 -6.57 -18.11 -9.65
C PHE A 160 -5.44 -18.08 -10.68
N ASP A 161 -4.50 -17.13 -10.54
CA ASP A 161 -3.37 -16.99 -11.46
C ASP A 161 -2.41 -18.19 -11.39
N GLU A 162 -2.13 -18.70 -10.18
CA GLU A 162 -1.23 -19.81 -9.98
C GLU A 162 -1.79 -21.16 -10.46
N LEU A 163 -3.09 -21.40 -10.32
CA LEU A 163 -3.75 -22.56 -10.89
C LEU A 163 -3.73 -22.52 -12.43
N GLY A 164 -3.99 -21.34 -13.02
CA GLY A 164 -3.92 -21.15 -14.45
C GLY A 164 -2.52 -21.41 -15.04
N LYS A 165 -1.46 -20.90 -14.39
CA LYS A 165 -0.05 -21.18 -14.78
C LYS A 165 0.31 -22.65 -14.75
N ARG A 166 -0.36 -23.45 -13.91
CA ARG A 166 -0.14 -24.90 -13.76
C ARG A 166 -1.07 -25.76 -14.62
N ASN A 167 -1.75 -25.11 -15.57
CA ASN A 167 -2.66 -25.80 -16.51
C ASN A 167 -3.84 -26.54 -15.84
N PHE A 168 -4.30 -26.05 -14.68
CA PHE A 168 -5.60 -26.48 -14.19
C PHE A 168 -6.71 -25.95 -15.13
N GLU A 169 -7.77 -26.73 -15.29
CA GLU A 169 -8.88 -26.43 -16.16
C GLU A 169 -10.21 -26.35 -15.37
N HIS A 170 -11.21 -25.68 -15.93
CA HIS A 170 -12.56 -25.59 -15.39
C HIS A 170 -12.66 -25.06 -13.96
N PHE A 171 -12.02 -23.91 -13.69
CA PHE A 171 -12.15 -23.22 -12.43
C PHE A 171 -12.56 -21.75 -12.62
N ALA A 172 -13.23 -21.22 -11.61
CA ALA A 172 -13.73 -19.85 -11.63
C ALA A 172 -13.35 -19.12 -10.32
N MET A 173 -13.23 -17.82 -10.42
CA MET A 173 -13.05 -16.93 -9.28
C MET A 173 -14.26 -16.01 -9.15
N VAL A 174 -14.79 -15.90 -7.93
CA VAL A 174 -15.85 -14.95 -7.59
C VAL A 174 -15.34 -14.03 -6.49
N SER A 175 -15.40 -12.73 -6.72
CA SER A 175 -15.12 -11.70 -5.71
C SER A 175 -16.18 -10.60 -5.77
N GLY A 176 -16.25 -9.72 -4.76
CA GLY A 176 -17.27 -8.67 -4.72
C GLY A 176 -17.29 -7.74 -5.94
N ASP A 177 -16.19 -7.61 -6.65
CA ASP A 177 -16.02 -6.67 -7.76
C ASP A 177 -15.80 -7.36 -9.11
N GLU A 178 -15.39 -8.63 -9.12
CA GLU A 178 -14.98 -9.34 -10.34
C GLU A 178 -15.33 -10.82 -10.29
N ASN A 179 -15.84 -11.32 -11.41
CA ASN A 179 -15.99 -12.75 -11.66
C ASN A 179 -15.12 -13.12 -12.86
N LYS A 180 -14.28 -14.13 -12.71
CA LYS A 180 -13.40 -14.63 -13.77
C LYS A 180 -13.56 -16.13 -13.90
N GLU A 181 -13.62 -16.61 -15.12
CA GLU A 181 -13.63 -18.02 -15.45
C GLU A 181 -12.40 -18.37 -16.27
N TRP A 182 -11.83 -19.52 -16.00
CA TRP A 182 -10.73 -20.07 -16.78
C TRP A 182 -11.24 -21.25 -17.58
N HIS A 183 -11.31 -21.06 -18.88
CA HIS A 183 -11.61 -22.10 -19.86
C HIS A 183 -10.35 -22.31 -20.72
N LYS A 184 -9.98 -23.55 -20.91
CA LYS A 184 -8.94 -23.94 -21.86
C LYS A 184 -9.59 -24.78 -22.96
#